data_9451028a07f82d2b87d51d0095d6722b
#
_entry.id   9451028a07f82d2b87d51d0095d6722b
#
_cell.length_a   1.000
_cell.length_b   1.000
_cell.length_c   1.000
_cell.angle_alpha   90.00
_cell.angle_beta   90.00
_cell.angle_gamma   90.00
#
_symmetry.space_group_name_H-M   'P 1'
#
loop_
_entity.id
_entity.type
_entity.pdbx_description
1 polymer ?
#
loop_
_entity_poly.entity_id
_entity_poly.type
_entity_poly.pdbx_seq_one_letter_code
_entity_poly.pdbx_strand_id
1 'polypeptide(L)'
;MRRHHSFRWRMAAPVLATCCLLMISPVALHAGGPLFVGGPTFGVDGQPFTWNPATMPIKYRVDGGPMSVAPSGQVVISNAQGITRVQQMLQTWQNVSTAAVSFSNAGPILPVAGFSDGDVSSAPEFAAVAGSCQSGAQSPIIFDANGRVLAELGADPLIIGFSGQCALSKSGQIISDLVLLNGAFQDGVTQPQLAANQFNEAIIHEMGHFLGLDHSQINLDLFLNALNAGQFGTCDLDDLAGLPLMFPISFCQARLDAGLPQLAPDDMAWISKLYPSTNFAKTYATISGTIFSSDGQTPVQGVNVIARQLDDSATSKDESRRVAMSVVSGYRFTQNPGQTVTSNYLPCTPPGQRGCPVGGFLDDNSAGDVFGSRNSSFIGSYDIPVLAGASYTVEVESVFGAFIGGSGVGPLRLPIALPGGIPEFWHQTETSFDDPTQADPISTSPGQTIPGTDVILNGTQPTFDRFEDPGANLLRHDLVPMPREDELQQREDT
;
A
#
# COMPACT_ATOMS: atom_id res chain seq x y z
N MET A 1 40.62 -1.70 60.74
CA MET A 1 39.22 -1.93 60.39
C MET A 1 38.73 -0.75 59.56
N ARG A 2 38.72 -0.85 58.25
CA ARG A 2 38.13 0.13 57.29
C ARG A 2 36.96 -0.54 56.61
N ARG A 3 35.76 0.02 56.79
CA ARG A 3 34.54 -0.42 56.10
C ARG A 3 34.50 0.20 54.72
N HIS A 4 34.47 -0.62 53.66
CA HIS A 4 34.15 -0.22 52.32
C HIS A 4 32.62 -0.11 52.16
N HIS A 5 32.11 1.09 51.89
CA HIS A 5 30.76 1.30 51.40
C HIS A 5 30.79 1.19 49.88
N SER A 6 30.19 0.12 49.35
CA SER A 6 29.92 -0.02 47.90
C SER A 6 28.68 0.78 47.52
N PHE A 7 28.89 1.84 46.78
CA PHE A 7 27.83 2.66 46.19
C PHE A 7 27.36 1.98 44.91
N ARG A 8 26.18 1.35 44.95
CA ARG A 8 25.51 0.79 43.77
C ARG A 8 24.79 1.91 43.02
N TRP A 9 25.34 2.33 41.90
CA TRP A 9 24.65 3.15 40.92
C TRP A 9 23.58 2.29 40.26
N ARG A 10 22.32 2.64 40.42
CA ARG A 10 21.23 2.16 39.61
C ARG A 10 21.26 2.97 38.30
N MET A 11 21.75 2.37 37.25
CA MET A 11 21.45 2.83 35.90
C MET A 11 20.03 2.38 35.57
N ALA A 12 19.09 3.28 35.62
CA ALA A 12 17.76 3.12 35.07
C ALA A 12 17.56 4.22 34.07
N ALA A 13 17.28 3.78 32.87
CA ALA A 13 16.78 4.49 31.68
C ALA A 13 17.76 5.38 30.90
N PRO A 14 17.99 5.08 29.63
CA PRO A 14 17.15 5.52 28.55
C PRO A 14 16.99 4.45 27.45
N VAL A 15 16.16 3.45 27.64
CA VAL A 15 15.86 2.47 26.58
C VAL A 15 14.50 2.77 25.94
N LEU A 16 13.64 3.58 26.57
CA LEU A 16 12.30 3.86 26.05
C LEU A 16 12.25 4.93 24.93
N ALA A 17 13.21 5.84 24.89
CA ALA A 17 13.19 6.90 23.86
C ALA A 17 13.65 6.43 22.48
N THR A 18 14.43 5.35 22.40
CA THR A 18 14.97 4.86 21.12
C THR A 18 13.96 3.96 20.38
N CYS A 19 13.01 3.33 21.08
CA CYS A 19 11.97 2.52 20.40
C CYS A 19 10.89 3.35 19.74
N CYS A 20 10.56 4.54 20.23
CA CYS A 20 9.55 5.39 19.57
C CYS A 20 10.06 6.04 18.28
N LEU A 21 11.36 6.26 18.13
CA LEU A 21 11.96 6.77 16.89
C LEU A 21 12.14 5.69 15.81
N LEU A 22 12.10 4.42 16.19
CA LEU A 22 12.16 3.30 15.22
C LEU A 22 10.80 2.98 14.58
N MET A 23 9.72 3.62 15.04
CA MET A 23 8.37 3.39 14.50
C MET A 23 7.94 4.42 13.46
N ILE A 24 8.72 5.48 13.27
CA ILE A 24 8.64 6.35 12.09
C ILE A 24 9.68 5.84 11.05
N SER A 25 10.05 4.58 11.12
CA SER A 25 10.66 3.92 9.97
C SER A 25 9.62 3.89 8.88
N PRO A 26 9.94 4.38 7.66
CA PRO A 26 9.02 4.32 6.56
C PRO A 26 8.53 2.88 6.43
N VAL A 27 7.25 2.67 6.70
CA VAL A 27 6.59 1.42 6.33
C VAL A 27 6.69 1.41 4.82
N ALA A 28 7.47 0.52 4.27
CA ALA A 28 7.56 0.40 2.82
C ALA A 28 6.22 -0.14 2.35
N LEU A 29 5.62 0.58 1.48
CA LEU A 29 4.32 0.37 0.92
C LEU A 29 4.49 -0.29 -0.46
N HIS A 30 3.56 -1.07 -0.87
CA HIS A 30 3.67 -2.10 -1.89
C HIS A 30 2.72 -1.81 -3.06
N ALA A 31 2.89 -2.31 -4.25
CA ALA A 31 2.02 -2.08 -5.40
C ALA A 31 1.07 -3.25 -5.61
N GLY A 32 -0.22 -3.04 -5.37
CA GLY A 32 -1.28 -4.05 -5.55
C GLY A 32 -1.14 -5.28 -4.65
N GLY A 33 -2.20 -5.68 -3.97
CA GLY A 33 -2.16 -6.86 -3.13
C GLY A 33 -2.14 -6.58 -1.62
N PRO A 34 -1.57 -7.50 -0.82
CA PRO A 34 -1.54 -7.37 0.64
C PRO A 34 -0.36 -6.56 1.14
N LEU A 35 -0.59 -5.78 2.20
CA LEU A 35 0.42 -4.91 2.82
C LEU A 35 1.57 -5.73 3.43
N PHE A 36 1.28 -6.79 4.18
CA PHE A 36 2.29 -7.66 4.79
C PHE A 36 1.97 -9.14 4.58
N VAL A 37 3.03 -9.92 4.48
CA VAL A 37 2.99 -11.37 4.32
C VAL A 37 3.82 -12.02 5.41
N GLY A 38 3.29 -13.08 6.00
CA GLY A 38 3.96 -13.79 7.08
C GLY A 38 5.20 -14.54 6.61
N GLY A 39 6.23 -14.55 7.45
CA GLY A 39 7.42 -15.37 7.30
C GLY A 39 7.39 -16.66 8.13
N PRO A 40 8.50 -17.40 8.21
CA PRO A 40 8.58 -18.71 8.87
C PRO A 40 8.23 -18.70 10.36
N THR A 41 8.30 -17.54 11.02
CA THR A 41 7.95 -17.39 12.45
C THR A 41 6.45 -17.25 12.69
N PHE A 42 5.67 -17.10 11.64
CA PHE A 42 4.22 -17.03 11.68
C PHE A 42 3.58 -18.32 11.17
N GLY A 43 2.42 -18.67 11.70
CA GLY A 43 1.65 -19.84 11.22
C GLY A 43 1.05 -19.68 9.82
N VAL A 44 1.33 -18.57 9.15
CA VAL A 44 0.82 -18.19 7.82
C VAL A 44 1.97 -17.85 6.86
N ASP A 45 3.04 -18.64 6.88
CA ASP A 45 4.21 -18.42 6.01
C ASP A 45 3.82 -18.27 4.54
N GLY A 46 4.19 -17.16 3.91
CA GLY A 46 3.82 -16.80 2.55
C GLY A 46 2.35 -16.39 2.37
N GLN A 47 1.59 -16.19 3.44
CA GLN A 47 0.20 -15.73 3.38
C GLN A 47 0.05 -14.32 3.94
N PRO A 48 -0.90 -13.54 3.39
CA PRO A 48 -1.18 -12.19 3.89
C PRO A 48 -1.62 -12.20 5.35
N PHE A 49 -1.27 -11.12 6.07
CA PHE A 49 -1.87 -10.81 7.35
C PHE A 49 -3.27 -10.24 7.14
N THR A 50 -4.22 -10.73 7.92
CA THR A 50 -5.63 -10.29 7.87
C THR A 50 -6.21 -10.16 9.28
N TRP A 51 -7.24 -9.37 9.45
CA TRP A 51 -8.07 -9.43 10.64
C TRP A 51 -8.74 -10.80 10.74
N ASN A 52 -8.91 -11.28 11.96
CA ASN A 52 -9.55 -12.59 12.15
C ASN A 52 -11.04 -12.55 11.76
N PRO A 53 -11.46 -13.26 10.70
CA PRO A 53 -12.87 -13.27 10.28
C PRO A 53 -13.85 -13.76 11.37
N ALA A 54 -13.37 -14.60 12.29
CA ALA A 54 -14.20 -15.12 13.39
C ALA A 54 -14.49 -14.07 14.49
N THR A 55 -13.74 -12.96 14.49
CA THR A 55 -13.91 -11.87 15.48
C THR A 55 -14.55 -10.61 14.89
N MET A 56 -15.07 -10.68 13.68
CA MET A 56 -15.83 -9.56 13.09
C MET A 56 -17.05 -9.22 13.96
N PRO A 57 -17.40 -7.94 14.08
CA PRO A 57 -16.83 -6.76 13.43
C PRO A 57 -15.50 -6.32 14.03
N ILE A 58 -14.63 -5.74 13.17
CA ILE A 58 -13.38 -5.10 13.59
C ILE A 58 -13.72 -3.89 14.46
N LYS A 59 -13.15 -3.86 15.65
CA LYS A 59 -13.39 -2.78 16.60
C LYS A 59 -12.34 -1.69 16.45
N TYR A 60 -12.77 -0.47 16.20
CA TYR A 60 -11.94 0.72 16.16
C TYR A 60 -12.40 1.75 17.20
N ARG A 61 -11.53 2.69 17.55
CA ARG A 61 -11.82 3.79 18.45
C ARG A 61 -11.46 5.10 17.79
N VAL A 62 -12.21 6.16 18.07
CA VAL A 62 -12.02 7.42 17.38
C VAL A 62 -11.57 8.49 18.37
N ASP A 63 -10.75 9.40 17.87
CA ASP A 63 -10.32 10.60 18.57
C ASP A 63 -11.49 11.39 19.15
N GLY A 64 -11.30 12.00 20.31
CA GLY A 64 -12.27 12.84 21.00
C GLY A 64 -12.26 14.28 20.54
N GLY A 65 -11.19 14.73 19.87
CA GLY A 65 -11.04 16.06 19.32
C GLY A 65 -11.81 16.30 18.01
N PRO A 66 -11.86 17.55 17.53
CA PRO A 66 -12.43 17.88 16.22
C PRO A 66 -11.62 17.27 15.09
N MET A 67 -12.28 16.93 13.97
CA MET A 67 -11.56 16.41 12.79
C MET A 67 -10.78 17.51 12.05
N SER A 68 -11.26 18.77 12.06
CA SER A 68 -10.54 19.87 11.42
C SER A 68 -10.74 21.18 12.17
N VAL A 69 -9.63 21.93 12.35
CA VAL A 69 -9.59 23.22 13.02
C VAL A 69 -8.74 24.19 12.20
N ALA A 70 -9.33 25.32 11.84
CA ALA A 70 -8.60 26.39 11.14
C ALA A 70 -7.49 26.99 12.02
N PRO A 71 -6.45 27.61 11.43
CA PRO A 71 -5.37 28.29 12.17
C PRO A 71 -5.86 29.37 13.14
N SER A 72 -7.06 29.91 12.93
CA SER A 72 -7.73 30.84 13.86
C SER A 72 -8.24 30.20 15.15
N GLY A 73 -8.21 28.86 15.24
CA GLY A 73 -8.84 28.07 16.31
C GLY A 73 -10.33 27.76 16.09
N GLN A 74 -10.87 28.17 14.95
CA GLN A 74 -12.28 27.84 14.61
C GLN A 74 -12.41 26.37 14.23
N VAL A 75 -13.31 25.65 14.87
CA VAL A 75 -13.68 24.28 14.49
C VAL A 75 -14.41 24.32 13.14
N VAL A 76 -13.85 23.65 12.13
CA VAL A 76 -14.43 23.52 10.79
C VAL A 76 -15.22 22.22 10.67
N ILE A 77 -14.63 21.12 11.15
CA ILE A 77 -15.32 19.81 11.23
C ILE A 77 -15.28 19.36 12.68
N SER A 78 -16.43 19.31 13.33
CA SER A 78 -16.54 18.84 14.70
C SER A 78 -16.23 17.35 14.85
N ASN A 79 -15.96 16.91 16.07
CA ASN A 79 -15.75 15.49 16.38
C ASN A 79 -16.92 14.60 15.90
N ALA A 80 -18.17 15.00 16.22
CA ALA A 80 -19.34 14.22 15.81
C ALA A 80 -19.49 14.08 14.28
N GLN A 81 -19.16 15.16 13.54
CA GLN A 81 -19.12 15.11 12.06
C GLN A 81 -18.00 14.21 11.57
N GLY A 82 -16.81 14.28 12.18
CA GLY A 82 -15.67 13.42 11.86
C GLY A 82 -15.99 11.93 12.10
N ILE A 83 -16.55 11.59 13.25
CA ILE A 83 -16.98 10.22 13.55
C ILE A 83 -17.98 9.72 12.51
N THR A 84 -18.98 10.53 12.17
CA THR A 84 -19.99 10.17 11.16
C THR A 84 -19.33 9.95 9.80
N ARG A 85 -18.39 10.80 9.42
CA ARG A 85 -17.65 10.71 8.17
C ARG A 85 -16.84 9.42 8.09
N VAL A 86 -16.06 9.09 9.13
CA VAL A 86 -15.31 7.83 9.22
C VAL A 86 -16.24 6.62 9.10
N GLN A 87 -17.38 6.61 9.81
CA GLN A 87 -18.34 5.52 9.72
C GLN A 87 -18.91 5.33 8.31
N GLN A 88 -19.18 6.42 7.61
CA GLN A 88 -19.66 6.37 6.22
C GLN A 88 -18.58 5.82 5.27
N MET A 89 -17.33 6.21 5.48
CA MET A 89 -16.20 5.76 4.62
C MET A 89 -15.89 4.28 4.87
N LEU A 90 -15.93 3.81 6.11
CA LEU A 90 -15.81 2.38 6.42
C LEU A 90 -16.92 1.53 5.79
N GLN A 91 -18.12 2.11 5.64
CA GLN A 91 -19.23 1.44 4.98
C GLN A 91 -18.93 1.11 3.50
N THR A 92 -18.07 1.87 2.84
CA THR A 92 -17.62 1.61 1.45
C THR A 92 -16.98 0.23 1.33
N TRP A 93 -16.05 -0.12 2.22
CA TRP A 93 -15.45 -1.44 2.27
C TRP A 93 -16.42 -2.53 2.71
N GLN A 94 -17.26 -2.24 3.68
CA GLN A 94 -18.26 -3.19 4.18
C GLN A 94 -19.32 -3.56 3.13
N ASN A 95 -19.58 -2.68 2.17
CA ASN A 95 -20.53 -2.89 1.09
C ASN A 95 -20.00 -3.77 -0.06
N VAL A 96 -18.72 -4.16 -0.05
CA VAL A 96 -18.18 -5.09 -1.03
C VAL A 96 -18.75 -6.49 -0.78
N SER A 97 -19.76 -6.88 -1.55
CA SER A 97 -20.52 -8.11 -1.34
C SER A 97 -19.72 -9.40 -1.45
N THR A 98 -18.55 -9.33 -2.07
CA THR A 98 -17.59 -10.43 -2.25
C THR A 98 -16.56 -10.52 -1.14
N ALA A 99 -16.53 -9.52 -0.24
CA ALA A 99 -15.70 -9.50 0.97
C ALA A 99 -16.54 -9.70 2.23
N ALA A 100 -15.96 -10.30 3.26
CA ALA A 100 -16.59 -10.54 4.56
C ALA A 100 -15.96 -9.65 5.63
N VAL A 101 -16.08 -8.33 5.48
CA VAL A 101 -15.58 -7.34 6.44
C VAL A 101 -16.72 -6.57 7.08
N SER A 102 -16.57 -6.23 8.35
CA SER A 102 -17.50 -5.35 9.06
C SER A 102 -16.78 -4.62 10.20
N PHE A 103 -17.31 -3.46 10.59
CA PHE A 103 -16.69 -2.56 11.55
C PHE A 103 -17.64 -2.17 12.69
N SER A 104 -17.07 -1.86 13.85
CA SER A 104 -17.80 -1.37 15.00
C SER A 104 -17.00 -0.29 15.72
N ASN A 105 -17.58 0.90 15.83
CA ASN A 105 -17.04 1.95 16.69
C ASN A 105 -17.17 1.53 18.17
N ALA A 106 -16.04 1.34 18.83
CA ALA A 106 -15.95 0.98 20.26
C ALA A 106 -15.89 2.20 21.20
N GLY A 107 -16.17 3.39 20.68
CA GLY A 107 -16.14 4.64 21.43
C GLY A 107 -14.83 5.40 21.30
N PRO A 108 -14.55 6.35 22.19
CA PRO A 108 -13.34 7.16 22.12
C PRO A 108 -12.07 6.34 22.39
N ILE A 109 -10.93 6.89 21.95
CA ILE A 109 -9.60 6.35 22.27
C ILE A 109 -9.48 6.19 23.79
N LEU A 110 -8.97 5.03 24.23
CA LEU A 110 -8.81 4.74 25.67
C LEU A 110 -7.70 5.60 26.27
N PRO A 111 -7.91 6.11 27.48
CA PRO A 111 -6.86 6.78 28.22
C PRO A 111 -5.67 5.86 28.46
N VAL A 112 -4.47 6.42 28.30
CA VAL A 112 -3.19 5.77 28.58
C VAL A 112 -2.26 6.75 29.30
N ALA A 113 -1.15 6.28 29.85
CA ALA A 113 -0.18 7.17 30.48
C ALA A 113 0.34 8.19 29.45
N GLY A 114 0.16 9.47 29.76
CA GLY A 114 0.51 10.58 28.86
C GLY A 114 -0.61 11.01 27.89
N PHE A 115 -1.78 10.38 27.98
CA PHE A 115 -2.95 10.74 27.18
C PHE A 115 -4.23 10.43 27.97
N SER A 116 -5.02 11.42 28.30
CA SER A 116 -6.21 11.24 29.15
C SER A 116 -7.42 12.12 28.82
N ASP A 117 -7.26 13.14 27.99
CA ASP A 117 -8.33 14.09 27.63
C ASP A 117 -9.18 13.62 26.43
N GLY A 118 -8.69 12.66 25.67
CA GLY A 118 -9.39 12.05 24.54
C GLY A 118 -9.07 12.69 23.19
N ASP A 119 -8.29 13.79 23.15
CA ASP A 119 -7.92 14.54 21.96
C ASP A 119 -6.40 14.44 21.71
N VAL A 120 -5.99 13.76 20.65
CA VAL A 120 -4.57 13.61 20.27
C VAL A 120 -4.11 14.86 19.52
N SER A 121 -3.50 15.77 20.22
CA SER A 121 -3.13 17.09 19.72
C SER A 121 -1.62 17.35 19.65
N SER A 122 -0.79 16.37 19.98
CA SER A 122 0.67 16.51 19.99
C SER A 122 1.39 15.17 19.72
N ALA A 123 2.66 15.23 19.26
CA ALA A 123 3.47 14.04 19.04
C ALA A 123 3.67 13.17 20.30
N PRO A 124 3.85 13.70 21.52
CA PRO A 124 3.89 12.87 22.72
C PRO A 124 2.61 12.09 23.01
N GLU A 125 1.43 12.71 22.80
CA GLU A 125 0.13 12.03 22.96
C GLU A 125 -0.05 10.96 21.89
N PHE A 126 0.29 11.28 20.62
CA PHE A 126 0.35 10.31 19.55
C PHE A 126 1.20 9.10 19.93
N ALA A 127 2.42 9.32 20.43
CA ALA A 127 3.32 8.25 20.83
C ALA A 127 2.73 7.36 21.96
N ALA A 128 2.03 7.97 22.92
CA ALA A 128 1.35 7.23 23.98
C ALA A 128 0.22 6.34 23.44
N VAL A 129 -0.59 6.88 22.54
CA VAL A 129 -1.70 6.15 21.88
C VAL A 129 -1.16 5.07 20.95
N ALA A 130 -0.11 5.35 20.17
CA ALA A 130 0.57 4.38 19.31
C ALA A 130 1.15 3.22 20.13
N GLY A 131 1.75 3.48 21.31
CA GLY A 131 2.20 2.44 22.22
C GLY A 131 1.06 1.54 22.72
N SER A 132 -0.14 2.09 22.90
CA SER A 132 -1.34 1.31 23.21
C SER A 132 -1.80 0.44 22.04
N CYS A 133 -1.71 0.97 20.83
CA CYS A 133 -1.96 0.20 19.62
C CYS A 133 -0.98 -0.98 19.50
N GLN A 134 0.31 -0.76 19.70
CA GLN A 134 1.35 -1.80 19.65
C GLN A 134 1.14 -2.93 20.67
N SER A 135 0.55 -2.61 21.79
CA SER A 135 0.17 -3.63 22.77
C SER A 135 -1.06 -4.44 22.37
N GLY A 136 -1.72 -4.09 21.26
CA GLY A 136 -2.98 -4.71 20.82
C GLY A 136 -4.20 -4.28 21.63
N ALA A 137 -4.08 -3.22 22.45
CA ALA A 137 -5.16 -2.81 23.35
C ALA A 137 -6.29 -2.07 22.62
N GLN A 138 -5.97 -1.38 21.55
CA GLN A 138 -6.96 -0.63 20.75
C GLN A 138 -6.45 -0.36 19.32
N SER A 139 -7.39 -0.08 18.43
CA SER A 139 -7.13 0.41 17.06
C SER A 139 -7.65 1.83 16.96
N PRO A 140 -6.78 2.84 17.13
CA PRO A 140 -7.18 4.24 17.14
C PRO A 140 -7.28 4.81 15.71
N ILE A 141 -8.28 5.67 15.49
CA ILE A 141 -8.39 6.59 14.35
C ILE A 141 -8.23 8.00 14.91
N ILE A 142 -7.11 8.61 14.62
CA ILE A 142 -6.68 9.90 15.17
C ILE A 142 -7.00 11.01 14.20
N PHE A 143 -7.50 12.13 14.72
CA PHE A 143 -7.72 13.37 13.98
C PHE A 143 -6.62 14.37 14.31
N ASP A 144 -5.62 14.50 13.45
CA ASP A 144 -4.69 15.60 13.51
C ASP A 144 -5.36 16.86 12.95
N ALA A 145 -6.14 17.51 13.80
CA ALA A 145 -7.13 18.52 13.39
C ALA A 145 -6.55 19.70 12.60
N ASN A 146 -5.27 19.99 12.77
CA ASN A 146 -4.58 21.14 12.16
C ASN A 146 -3.19 20.78 11.58
N GLY A 147 -2.88 19.50 11.42
CA GLY A 147 -1.61 19.00 10.90
C GLY A 147 -0.43 19.11 11.87
N ARG A 148 -0.69 19.48 13.13
CA ARG A 148 0.36 19.71 14.12
C ARG A 148 1.08 18.43 14.54
N VAL A 149 0.35 17.34 14.72
CA VAL A 149 0.94 16.04 15.12
C VAL A 149 1.94 15.60 14.07
N LEU A 150 1.54 15.60 12.78
CA LEU A 150 2.41 15.28 11.65
C LEU A 150 3.63 16.20 11.59
N ALA A 151 3.43 17.51 11.76
CA ALA A 151 4.52 18.48 11.75
C ALA A 151 5.52 18.24 12.90
N GLU A 152 5.05 17.94 14.12
CA GLU A 152 5.90 17.60 15.27
C GLU A 152 6.62 16.27 15.10
N LEU A 153 6.06 15.33 14.33
CA LEU A 153 6.70 14.07 13.93
C LEU A 153 7.74 14.27 12.81
N GLY A 154 7.81 15.45 12.20
CA GLY A 154 8.71 15.74 11.09
C GLY A 154 8.24 15.12 9.77
N ALA A 155 6.96 14.84 9.64
CA ALA A 155 6.35 14.33 8.42
C ALA A 155 6.23 15.41 7.34
N ASP A 156 6.12 14.99 6.07
CA ASP A 156 5.88 15.91 4.97
C ASP A 156 4.52 16.58 5.15
N PRO A 157 4.42 17.92 5.00
CA PRO A 157 3.16 18.65 5.15
C PRO A 157 2.10 18.25 4.11
N LEU A 158 2.47 17.57 3.03
CA LEU A 158 1.55 17.09 2.01
C LEU A 158 0.90 15.75 2.35
N ILE A 159 1.24 15.12 3.49
CA ILE A 159 0.60 13.87 3.92
C ILE A 159 -0.84 14.16 4.37
N ILE A 160 -1.82 13.54 3.68
CA ILE A 160 -3.24 13.66 4.01
C ILE A 160 -3.61 12.74 5.17
N GLY A 161 -2.99 11.58 5.23
CA GLY A 161 -3.20 10.59 6.28
C GLY A 161 -2.16 9.49 6.20
N PHE A 162 -2.18 8.60 7.17
CA PHE A 162 -1.49 7.33 7.10
C PHE A 162 -2.20 6.27 7.96
N SER A 163 -1.98 5.02 7.62
CA SER A 163 -2.42 3.87 8.40
C SER A 163 -1.29 2.85 8.50
N GLY A 164 -1.25 2.13 9.62
CA GLY A 164 -0.22 1.13 9.84
C GLY A 164 -0.58 0.11 10.92
N GLN A 165 -0.28 -1.15 10.61
CA GLN A 165 -0.52 -2.26 11.52
C GLN A 165 0.42 -2.17 12.73
N CYS A 166 -0.16 -2.05 13.92
CA CYS A 166 0.60 -1.88 15.16
C CYS A 166 0.98 -3.22 15.80
N ALA A 167 0.07 -4.19 15.79
CA ALA A 167 0.28 -5.48 16.41
C ALA A 167 -0.23 -6.62 15.54
N LEU A 168 0.60 -7.66 15.42
CA LEU A 168 0.33 -8.87 14.68
C LEU A 168 0.41 -10.09 15.61
N SER A 169 -0.47 -11.06 15.40
CA SER A 169 -0.40 -12.33 16.11
C SER A 169 0.58 -13.28 15.46
N LYS A 170 1.09 -14.25 16.22
CA LYS A 170 1.90 -15.34 15.68
C LYS A 170 1.14 -16.25 14.72
N SER A 171 -0.19 -16.16 14.66
CA SER A 171 -1.04 -16.89 13.73
C SER A 171 -1.37 -16.08 12.47
N GLY A 172 -0.67 -14.99 12.21
CA GLY A 172 -0.83 -14.19 10.99
C GLY A 172 -2.08 -13.33 10.97
N GLN A 173 -2.52 -12.85 12.13
CA GLN A 173 -3.69 -11.98 12.22
C GLN A 173 -3.29 -10.59 12.64
N ILE A 174 -3.91 -9.59 12.03
CA ILE A 174 -3.87 -8.20 12.50
C ILE A 174 -4.64 -8.15 13.82
N ILE A 175 -4.02 -7.61 14.87
CA ILE A 175 -4.63 -7.43 16.19
C ILE A 175 -5.08 -6.00 16.39
N SER A 176 -4.28 -5.05 15.92
CA SER A 176 -4.54 -3.62 16.00
C SER A 176 -3.83 -2.89 14.88
N ASP A 177 -4.42 -1.77 14.50
CA ASP A 177 -3.93 -0.85 13.48
C ASP A 177 -4.18 0.59 13.94
N LEU A 178 -3.41 1.54 13.45
CA LEU A 178 -3.52 2.96 13.76
C LEU A 178 -3.74 3.74 12.46
N VAL A 179 -4.71 4.65 12.48
CA VAL A 179 -4.95 5.60 11.40
C VAL A 179 -4.80 7.01 11.94
N LEU A 180 -4.13 7.88 11.16
CA LEU A 180 -4.07 9.31 11.41
C LEU A 180 -4.57 10.05 10.17
N LEU A 181 -5.46 11.02 10.36
CA LEU A 181 -6.06 11.83 9.31
C LEU A 181 -5.71 13.31 9.52
N ASN A 182 -5.14 13.95 8.52
CA ASN A 182 -4.71 15.35 8.58
C ASN A 182 -5.87 16.31 8.26
N GLY A 183 -6.47 16.87 9.29
CA GLY A 183 -7.59 17.82 9.17
C GLY A 183 -7.26 19.17 8.55
N ALA A 184 -5.97 19.52 8.43
CA ALA A 184 -5.55 20.77 7.79
C ALA A 184 -5.99 20.86 6.33
N PHE A 185 -6.11 19.73 5.63
CA PHE A 185 -6.63 19.69 4.25
C PHE A 185 -8.11 20.03 4.12
N GLN A 186 -8.81 20.28 5.22
CA GLN A 186 -10.24 20.59 5.27
C GLN A 186 -10.54 21.85 6.09
N ASP A 187 -9.52 22.62 6.47
CA ASP A 187 -9.66 23.79 7.35
C ASP A 187 -10.11 25.07 6.62
N GLY A 188 -10.13 25.03 5.27
CA GLY A 188 -10.50 26.14 4.40
C GLY A 188 -9.45 27.23 4.22
N VAL A 189 -8.25 27.07 4.80
CA VAL A 189 -7.20 28.09 4.84
C VAL A 189 -5.83 27.56 4.41
N THR A 190 -5.39 26.45 5.02
CA THR A 190 -4.06 25.85 4.78
C THR A 190 -4.00 25.26 3.38
N GLN A 191 -2.95 25.52 2.63
CA GLN A 191 -2.82 24.98 1.29
C GLN A 191 -1.89 23.75 1.28
N PRO A 192 -2.17 22.75 0.41
CA PRO A 192 -3.34 22.66 -0.47
C PRO A 192 -4.62 22.23 0.28
N GLN A 193 -5.78 22.68 -0.20
CA GLN A 193 -7.08 22.20 0.29
C GLN A 193 -7.61 21.10 -0.63
N LEU A 194 -8.20 20.07 -0.07
CA LEU A 194 -8.90 19.03 -0.80
C LEU A 194 -10.41 19.31 -0.86
N ALA A 195 -11.04 18.95 -1.97
CA ALA A 195 -12.49 18.85 -2.03
C ALA A 195 -13.00 17.79 -1.03
N ALA A 196 -14.22 17.95 -0.55
CA ALA A 196 -14.78 17.06 0.48
C ALA A 196 -14.75 15.58 0.05
N ASN A 197 -15.02 15.28 -1.22
CA ASN A 197 -15.00 13.90 -1.73
C ASN A 197 -13.57 13.37 -1.90
N GLN A 198 -12.59 14.19 -2.27
CA GLN A 198 -11.18 13.78 -2.29
C GLN A 198 -10.68 13.42 -0.88
N PHE A 199 -11.04 14.22 0.14
CA PHE A 199 -10.70 13.87 1.52
C PHE A 199 -11.44 12.63 2.02
N ASN A 200 -12.68 12.38 1.55
CA ASN A 200 -13.37 11.12 1.81
C ASN A 200 -12.62 9.94 1.21
N GLU A 201 -12.12 10.07 -0.01
CA GLU A 201 -11.33 9.04 -0.67
C GLU A 201 -10.02 8.77 0.09
N ALA A 202 -9.37 9.82 0.63
CA ALA A 202 -8.23 9.62 1.51
C ALA A 202 -8.60 8.80 2.76
N ILE A 203 -9.72 9.06 3.40
CA ILE A 203 -10.18 8.24 4.53
C ILE A 203 -10.41 6.78 4.09
N ILE A 204 -11.05 6.54 2.93
CA ILE A 204 -11.29 5.19 2.44
C ILE A 204 -9.95 4.49 2.12
N HIS A 205 -8.99 5.20 1.57
CA HIS A 205 -7.64 4.73 1.27
C HIS A 205 -6.92 4.25 2.55
N GLU A 206 -6.86 5.09 3.59
CA GLU A 206 -6.24 4.70 4.87
C GLU A 206 -6.95 3.51 5.51
N MET A 207 -8.27 3.39 5.34
CA MET A 207 -9.00 2.20 5.78
C MET A 207 -8.68 0.97 4.93
N GLY A 208 -8.22 1.12 3.70
CA GLY A 208 -7.66 0.03 2.89
C GLY A 208 -6.40 -0.55 3.53
N HIS A 209 -5.46 0.31 3.94
CA HIS A 209 -4.28 -0.11 4.70
C HIS A 209 -4.65 -0.74 6.05
N PHE A 210 -5.60 -0.15 6.77
CA PHE A 210 -6.16 -0.71 7.99
C PHE A 210 -6.68 -2.15 7.80
N LEU A 211 -7.18 -2.46 6.61
CA LEU A 211 -7.61 -3.80 6.21
C LEU A 211 -6.48 -4.70 5.70
N GLY A 212 -5.26 -4.19 5.59
CA GLY A 212 -4.10 -4.93 5.11
C GLY A 212 -3.92 -4.91 3.58
N LEU A 213 -4.57 -3.97 2.90
CA LEU A 213 -4.30 -3.67 1.49
C LEU A 213 -3.09 -2.76 1.36
N ASP A 214 -2.48 -2.84 0.22
CA ASP A 214 -1.34 -2.07 -0.17
C ASP A 214 -1.64 -1.09 -1.32
N HIS A 215 -0.71 -0.20 -1.63
CA HIS A 215 -0.83 0.66 -2.80
C HIS A 215 -0.91 -0.14 -4.10
N SER A 216 -1.46 0.46 -5.14
CA SER A 216 -1.52 -0.10 -6.48
C SER A 216 -1.06 0.93 -7.50
N GLN A 217 -0.32 0.50 -8.53
CA GLN A 217 0.23 1.40 -9.56
C GLN A 217 -0.43 1.17 -10.94
N ILE A 218 -1.63 0.64 -10.99
CA ILE A 218 -2.39 0.52 -12.24
C ILE A 218 -2.60 1.91 -12.85
N ASN A 219 -2.46 2.00 -14.17
CA ASN A 219 -2.55 3.25 -14.93
C ASN A 219 -1.52 4.31 -14.45
N LEU A 220 -0.31 3.86 -14.10
CA LEU A 220 0.79 4.74 -13.70
C LEU A 220 1.13 5.79 -14.78
N ASP A 221 1.00 5.43 -16.06
CA ASP A 221 1.19 6.33 -17.18
C ASP A 221 0.32 7.59 -17.11
N LEU A 222 -0.88 7.47 -16.56
CA LEU A 222 -1.78 8.61 -16.34
C LEU A 222 -1.14 9.63 -15.38
N PHE A 223 -0.60 9.17 -14.27
CA PHE A 223 0.11 10.02 -13.33
C PHE A 223 1.37 10.63 -13.94
N LEU A 224 2.20 9.83 -14.63
CA LEU A 224 3.42 10.32 -15.26
C LEU A 224 3.14 11.34 -16.35
N ASN A 225 2.07 11.16 -17.13
CA ASN A 225 1.64 12.12 -18.13
C ASN A 225 1.13 13.42 -17.50
N ALA A 226 0.34 13.33 -16.42
CA ALA A 226 -0.12 14.49 -15.67
C ALA A 226 1.04 15.27 -15.06
N LEU A 227 2.01 14.58 -14.47
CA LEU A 227 3.23 15.17 -13.91
C LEU A 227 4.05 15.90 -14.96
N ASN A 228 4.29 15.27 -16.13
CA ASN A 228 5.06 15.86 -17.21
C ASN A 228 4.37 17.07 -17.88
N ALA A 229 3.04 17.07 -17.90
CA ALA A 229 2.25 18.15 -18.46
C ALA A 229 1.98 19.30 -17.47
N GLY A 230 2.23 19.08 -16.16
CA GLY A 230 1.82 19.99 -15.11
C GLY A 230 0.29 20.12 -14.99
N GLN A 231 -0.46 19.10 -15.40
CA GLN A 231 -1.92 19.13 -15.45
C GLN A 231 -2.50 18.11 -14.46
N PHE A 232 -2.95 18.61 -13.32
CA PHE A 232 -3.57 17.82 -12.28
C PHE A 232 -5.05 18.20 -12.10
N GLY A 233 -5.84 17.28 -11.61
CA GLY A 233 -7.21 17.55 -11.14
C GLY A 233 -8.33 17.02 -12.03
N THR A 234 -8.11 16.75 -13.32
CA THR A 234 -9.15 16.14 -14.18
C THR A 234 -8.53 15.03 -15.03
N CYS A 235 -8.99 13.81 -14.83
CA CYS A 235 -8.59 12.63 -15.55
C CYS A 235 -9.71 12.15 -16.47
N ASP A 236 -9.34 11.45 -17.54
CA ASP A 236 -10.33 10.77 -18.40
C ASP A 236 -11.18 9.80 -17.58
N LEU A 237 -12.42 9.60 -18.00
CA LEU A 237 -13.35 8.78 -17.23
C LEU A 237 -12.98 7.29 -17.25
N ASP A 238 -12.47 6.79 -18.36
CA ASP A 238 -12.07 5.39 -18.45
C ASP A 238 -10.79 5.14 -17.63
N ASP A 239 -9.81 6.03 -17.72
CA ASP A 239 -8.61 6.00 -16.88
C ASP A 239 -8.93 6.06 -15.38
N LEU A 240 -9.78 7.03 -14.99
CA LEU A 240 -10.19 7.18 -13.59
C LEU A 240 -10.99 5.97 -13.09
N ALA A 241 -11.80 5.36 -13.95
CA ALA A 241 -12.57 4.17 -13.57
C ALA A 241 -11.66 3.00 -13.17
N GLY A 242 -10.52 2.84 -13.82
CA GLY A 242 -9.54 1.81 -13.51
C GLY A 242 -8.45 2.22 -12.53
N LEU A 243 -8.31 3.53 -12.23
CA LEU A 243 -7.33 4.00 -11.26
C LEU A 243 -7.72 3.52 -9.86
N PRO A 244 -6.91 2.69 -9.19
CA PRO A 244 -7.23 2.19 -7.85
C PRO A 244 -7.38 3.32 -6.83
N LEU A 245 -8.28 3.15 -5.89
CA LEU A 245 -8.32 4.05 -4.74
C LEU A 245 -7.05 3.92 -3.89
N MET A 246 -6.45 2.71 -3.90
CA MET A 246 -5.15 2.46 -3.27
C MET A 246 -3.97 2.98 -4.09
N PHE A 247 -4.16 3.85 -5.09
CA PHE A 247 -3.06 4.58 -5.72
C PHE A 247 -2.46 5.59 -4.73
N PRO A 248 -1.12 5.70 -4.60
CA PRO A 248 -0.48 6.43 -3.49
C PRO A 248 -0.62 7.96 -3.55
N ILE A 249 -1.12 8.53 -4.64
CA ILE A 249 -1.21 9.97 -4.84
C ILE A 249 -2.61 10.36 -5.30
N SER A 250 -3.18 11.38 -4.66
CA SER A 250 -4.45 11.99 -5.09
C SER A 250 -4.17 13.10 -6.11
N PHE A 251 -4.30 12.80 -7.39
CA PHE A 251 -4.00 13.74 -8.49
C PHE A 251 -5.16 13.95 -9.47
N CYS A 252 -6.19 13.11 -9.41
CA CYS A 252 -7.42 13.24 -10.20
C CYS A 252 -8.57 13.84 -9.36
N GLN A 253 -9.67 14.18 -10.02
CA GLN A 253 -10.93 14.47 -9.34
C GLN A 253 -11.41 13.23 -8.59
N ALA A 254 -12.22 13.44 -7.55
CA ALA A 254 -12.80 12.33 -6.81
C ALA A 254 -13.70 11.46 -7.72
N ARG A 255 -13.63 10.15 -7.57
CA ARG A 255 -14.41 9.16 -8.32
C ARG A 255 -15.92 9.43 -8.20
N LEU A 256 -16.38 9.77 -6.99
CA LEU A 256 -17.78 10.08 -6.75
C LEU A 256 -18.24 11.34 -7.51
N ASP A 257 -17.39 12.35 -7.63
CA ASP A 257 -17.68 13.58 -8.39
C ASP A 257 -17.75 13.30 -9.90
N ALA A 258 -17.05 12.27 -10.35
CA ALA A 258 -17.10 11.75 -11.72
C ALA A 258 -18.25 10.75 -11.97
N GLY A 259 -19.08 10.47 -10.96
CA GLY A 259 -20.19 9.50 -11.06
C GLY A 259 -19.73 8.04 -11.07
N LEU A 260 -18.54 7.75 -10.57
CA LEU A 260 -17.98 6.41 -10.47
C LEU A 260 -18.20 5.80 -9.06
N PRO A 261 -18.16 4.46 -8.93
CA PRO A 261 -18.06 3.81 -7.63
C PRO A 261 -16.82 4.29 -6.88
N GLN A 262 -16.86 4.37 -5.55
CA GLN A 262 -15.74 4.83 -4.72
C GLN A 262 -14.54 3.88 -4.79
N LEU A 263 -14.74 2.57 -4.98
CA LEU A 263 -13.68 1.59 -5.15
C LEU A 263 -13.52 1.21 -6.61
N ALA A 264 -12.29 1.04 -7.05
CA ALA A 264 -11.95 0.50 -8.37
C ALA A 264 -12.01 -1.04 -8.36
N PRO A 265 -12.00 -1.69 -9.54
CA PRO A 265 -11.97 -3.15 -9.63
C PRO A 265 -10.82 -3.81 -8.87
N ASP A 266 -9.64 -3.22 -8.88
CA ASP A 266 -8.46 -3.72 -8.15
C ASP A 266 -8.70 -3.73 -6.63
N ASP A 267 -9.16 -2.61 -6.07
CA ASP A 267 -9.47 -2.49 -4.64
C ASP A 267 -10.48 -3.55 -4.21
N MET A 268 -11.56 -3.72 -5.00
CA MET A 268 -12.61 -4.71 -4.72
C MET A 268 -12.12 -6.15 -4.84
N ALA A 269 -11.26 -6.44 -5.82
CA ALA A 269 -10.72 -7.77 -6.04
C ALA A 269 -9.79 -8.19 -4.88
N TRP A 270 -8.90 -7.30 -4.46
CA TRP A 270 -7.96 -7.60 -3.40
C TRP A 270 -8.59 -7.68 -2.01
N ILE A 271 -9.51 -6.78 -1.66
CA ILE A 271 -10.22 -6.90 -0.38
C ILE A 271 -11.04 -8.20 -0.34
N SER A 272 -11.62 -8.61 -1.47
CA SER A 272 -12.37 -9.86 -1.58
C SER A 272 -11.48 -11.09 -1.47
N LYS A 273 -10.24 -11.04 -1.98
CA LYS A 273 -9.26 -12.12 -1.85
C LYS A 273 -8.73 -12.24 -0.41
N LEU A 274 -8.51 -11.12 0.28
CA LEU A 274 -8.07 -11.12 1.68
C LEU A 274 -9.16 -11.60 2.64
N TYR A 275 -10.42 -11.23 2.39
CA TYR A 275 -11.57 -11.54 3.23
C TYR A 275 -12.71 -12.17 2.44
N PRO A 276 -12.52 -13.37 1.86
CA PRO A 276 -13.50 -13.92 0.94
C PRO A 276 -14.84 -14.20 1.62
N SER A 277 -15.92 -13.65 1.06
CA SER A 277 -17.28 -14.07 1.36
C SER A 277 -17.64 -15.32 0.55
N THR A 278 -18.83 -15.88 0.79
CA THR A 278 -19.35 -17.00 -0.01
C THR A 278 -19.60 -16.64 -1.49
N ASN A 279 -19.54 -15.35 -1.83
CA ASN A 279 -19.70 -14.88 -3.21
C ASN A 279 -18.35 -14.73 -3.93
N PHE A 280 -17.21 -14.77 -3.23
CA PHE A 280 -15.90 -14.58 -3.85
C PHE A 280 -15.68 -15.56 -5.03
N ALA A 281 -15.75 -16.84 -4.78
CA ALA A 281 -15.53 -17.86 -5.83
C ALA A 281 -16.61 -17.88 -6.94
N LYS A 282 -17.73 -17.19 -6.75
CA LYS A 282 -18.76 -17.02 -7.79
C LYS A 282 -18.48 -15.83 -8.70
N THR A 283 -17.66 -14.88 -8.22
CA THR A 283 -17.43 -13.60 -8.87
C THR A 283 -16.02 -13.51 -9.45
N TYR A 284 -15.05 -14.16 -8.80
CA TYR A 284 -13.63 -14.05 -9.17
C TYR A 284 -13.05 -15.39 -9.65
N ALA A 285 -12.05 -15.27 -10.52
CA ALA A 285 -11.06 -16.28 -10.87
C ALA A 285 -9.68 -15.81 -10.37
N THR A 286 -8.66 -16.63 -10.50
CA THR A 286 -7.27 -16.28 -10.22
C THR A 286 -6.40 -16.61 -11.41
N ILE A 287 -5.61 -15.65 -11.91
CA ILE A 287 -4.56 -15.86 -12.89
C ILE A 287 -3.23 -15.91 -12.13
N SER A 288 -2.37 -16.88 -12.42
CA SER A 288 -1.12 -17.05 -11.70
C SER A 288 0.01 -17.58 -12.58
N GLY A 289 1.22 -17.11 -12.28
CA GLY A 289 2.42 -17.48 -13.00
C GLY A 289 3.68 -17.02 -12.28
N THR A 290 4.79 -17.04 -13.00
CA THR A 290 6.10 -16.56 -12.55
C THR A 290 6.69 -15.67 -13.65
N ILE A 291 7.30 -14.57 -13.25
CA ILE A 291 8.06 -13.74 -14.15
C ILE A 291 9.49 -14.23 -14.20
N PHE A 292 10.01 -14.46 -15.40
CA PHE A 292 11.37 -14.89 -15.65
C PHE A 292 12.15 -13.86 -16.45
N SER A 293 13.44 -13.80 -16.22
CA SER A 293 14.32 -13.03 -17.09
C SER A 293 14.49 -13.70 -18.45
N SER A 294 15.20 -13.05 -19.36
CA SER A 294 15.41 -13.51 -20.73
C SER A 294 16.14 -14.88 -20.86
N ASP A 295 16.60 -15.47 -19.77
CA ASP A 295 17.13 -16.84 -19.77
C ASP A 295 16.04 -17.91 -19.57
N GLY A 296 14.80 -17.50 -19.33
CA GLY A 296 13.65 -18.37 -19.09
C GLY A 296 13.75 -19.23 -17.83
N GLN A 297 14.67 -18.94 -16.92
CA GLN A 297 14.95 -19.74 -15.72
C GLN A 297 15.11 -18.90 -14.45
N THR A 298 15.64 -17.70 -14.58
CA THR A 298 15.90 -16.81 -13.46
C THR A 298 14.64 -16.00 -13.11
N PRO A 299 14.03 -16.24 -11.94
CA PRO A 299 12.83 -15.52 -11.57
C PRO A 299 13.12 -14.03 -11.29
N VAL A 300 12.17 -13.18 -11.65
CA VAL A 300 12.25 -11.72 -11.49
C VAL A 300 11.27 -11.26 -10.41
N GLN A 301 11.85 -10.72 -9.34
CA GLN A 301 11.12 -10.17 -8.21
C GLN A 301 10.92 -8.68 -8.38
N GLY A 302 9.71 -8.17 -8.15
CA GLY A 302 9.53 -6.74 -8.01
C GLY A 302 9.15 -5.99 -9.28
N VAL A 303 8.48 -6.64 -10.18
CA VAL A 303 7.81 -5.99 -11.31
C VAL A 303 6.30 -5.99 -11.09
N ASN A 304 5.63 -4.97 -11.61
CA ASN A 304 4.18 -4.88 -11.57
C ASN A 304 3.58 -5.81 -12.62
N VAL A 305 2.73 -6.73 -12.19
CA VAL A 305 2.01 -7.65 -13.08
C VAL A 305 0.55 -7.25 -13.08
N ILE A 306 0.01 -6.93 -14.25
CA ILE A 306 -1.33 -6.38 -14.41
C ILE A 306 -2.15 -7.28 -15.32
N ALA A 307 -3.33 -7.69 -14.85
CA ALA A 307 -4.35 -8.33 -15.68
C ALA A 307 -5.37 -7.27 -16.13
N ARG A 308 -5.45 -7.00 -17.43
CA ARG A 308 -6.39 -6.04 -18.04
C ARG A 308 -7.49 -6.78 -18.77
N GLN A 309 -8.73 -6.39 -18.54
CA GLN A 309 -9.87 -6.96 -19.26
C GLN A 309 -9.81 -6.53 -20.73
N LEU A 310 -10.08 -7.47 -21.62
CA LEU A 310 -10.19 -7.15 -23.06
C LEU A 310 -11.45 -6.32 -23.32
N ASP A 311 -11.31 -5.42 -24.28
CA ASP A 311 -12.42 -4.59 -24.72
C ASP A 311 -13.57 -5.42 -25.28
N ASP A 312 -14.78 -5.03 -24.93
CA ASP A 312 -15.99 -5.52 -25.56
C ASP A 312 -16.33 -4.61 -26.75
N SER A 313 -16.24 -5.17 -27.94
CA SER A 313 -16.56 -4.45 -29.19
C SER A 313 -18.00 -3.93 -29.26
N ALA A 314 -18.88 -4.38 -28.36
CA ALA A 314 -20.25 -3.90 -28.26
C ALA A 314 -20.38 -2.60 -27.45
N THR A 315 -19.32 -2.17 -26.77
CA THR A 315 -19.30 -0.93 -25.96
C THR A 315 -18.32 0.07 -26.57
N SER A 316 -18.47 1.34 -26.19
CA SER A 316 -17.49 2.39 -26.54
C SER A 316 -16.48 2.65 -25.40
N LYS A 317 -16.47 1.79 -24.38
CA LYS A 317 -15.61 1.93 -23.21
C LYS A 317 -14.29 1.20 -23.44
N ASP A 318 -13.23 1.79 -22.97
CA ASP A 318 -11.93 1.13 -22.89
C ASP A 318 -11.88 0.26 -21.62
N GLU A 319 -12.32 -0.99 -21.75
CA GLU A 319 -12.36 -1.90 -20.61
C GLU A 319 -10.95 -2.25 -20.13
N SER A 320 -9.94 -2.18 -20.96
CA SER A 320 -8.54 -2.42 -20.57
C SER A 320 -8.01 -1.36 -19.60
N ARG A 321 -8.53 -0.13 -19.72
CA ARG A 321 -8.23 0.97 -18.79
C ARG A 321 -9.12 0.94 -17.55
N ARG A 322 -10.36 0.51 -17.68
CA ARG A 322 -11.40 0.54 -16.63
C ARG A 322 -11.33 -0.63 -15.66
N VAL A 323 -10.95 -1.81 -16.15
CA VAL A 323 -10.99 -3.06 -15.39
C VAL A 323 -9.63 -3.72 -15.46
N ALA A 324 -8.81 -3.37 -14.50
CA ALA A 324 -7.48 -3.93 -14.33
C ALA A 324 -7.26 -4.31 -12.86
N MET A 325 -6.51 -5.37 -12.62
CA MET A 325 -6.07 -5.82 -11.31
C MET A 325 -4.58 -6.09 -11.36
N SER A 326 -3.85 -5.78 -10.29
CA SER A 326 -2.40 -5.93 -10.27
C SER A 326 -1.85 -6.58 -9.01
N VAL A 327 -0.62 -7.03 -9.12
CA VAL A 327 0.20 -7.45 -7.99
C VAL A 327 1.67 -7.37 -8.37
N VAL A 328 2.53 -7.22 -7.38
CA VAL A 328 3.97 -7.30 -7.62
C VAL A 328 4.45 -8.74 -7.63
N SER A 329 5.31 -9.07 -8.59
CA SER A 329 5.91 -10.39 -8.66
C SER A 329 6.73 -10.70 -7.41
N GLY A 330 6.53 -11.88 -6.84
CA GLY A 330 7.23 -12.34 -5.64
C GLY A 330 6.76 -11.72 -4.32
N TYR A 331 5.60 -11.09 -4.28
CA TYR A 331 5.05 -10.44 -3.08
C TYR A 331 4.99 -11.36 -1.84
N ARG A 332 4.92 -12.68 -2.06
CA ARG A 332 4.90 -13.68 -0.97
C ARG A 332 6.28 -13.99 -0.41
N PHE A 333 7.35 -13.74 -1.18
CA PHE A 333 8.70 -14.16 -0.79
C PHE A 333 9.30 -13.25 0.26
N THR A 334 9.24 -11.96 0.05
CA THR A 334 9.76 -10.98 1.00
C THR A 334 9.01 -9.68 0.90
N GLN A 335 8.76 -9.07 2.04
CA GLN A 335 8.06 -7.79 2.14
C GLN A 335 8.60 -6.97 3.29
N ASN A 336 9.86 -7.11 3.61
CA ASN A 336 10.39 -6.33 4.68
C ASN A 336 11.25 -5.17 4.18
N PRO A 337 10.82 -3.94 4.43
CA PRO A 337 11.57 -2.79 3.99
C PRO A 337 12.84 -2.60 4.79
N GLY A 338 13.93 -2.47 4.10
CA GLY A 338 15.10 -1.77 4.63
C GLY A 338 16.26 -2.61 5.11
N GLN A 339 16.23 -3.92 5.01
CA GLN A 339 17.38 -4.76 5.33
C GLN A 339 18.10 -5.27 4.07
N THR A 340 19.41 -5.45 4.16
CA THR A 340 20.19 -5.94 3.04
C THR A 340 20.12 -7.46 3.01
N VAL A 341 19.70 -8.02 1.87
CA VAL A 341 19.72 -9.47 1.66
C VAL A 341 21.14 -9.96 1.67
N THR A 342 21.45 -10.93 2.51
CA THR A 342 22.71 -11.66 2.47
C THR A 342 22.57 -12.90 1.58
N SER A 343 23.71 -13.40 1.12
CA SER A 343 23.80 -14.61 0.31
C SER A 343 23.27 -15.89 0.99
N ASN A 344 22.90 -15.82 2.26
CA ASN A 344 22.46 -17.00 3.02
C ASN A 344 21.06 -17.49 2.64
N TYR A 345 20.24 -16.64 2.04
CA TYR A 345 18.87 -16.99 1.63
C TYR A 345 18.74 -17.20 0.13
N LEU A 346 19.59 -16.58 -0.64
CA LEU A 346 19.64 -16.74 -2.07
C LEU A 346 20.91 -17.53 -2.43
N PRO A 347 20.80 -18.66 -3.09
CA PRO A 347 21.95 -19.48 -3.44
C PRO A 347 22.88 -18.83 -4.45
N CYS A 348 22.57 -17.59 -4.83
CA CYS A 348 23.22 -16.87 -5.92
C CYS A 348 23.72 -15.49 -5.51
N THR A 349 24.99 -15.24 -5.67
CA THR A 349 25.61 -13.92 -5.62
C THR A 349 26.64 -13.78 -6.74
N PRO A 350 26.61 -12.71 -7.52
CA PRO A 350 25.66 -11.58 -7.48
C PRO A 350 24.30 -11.92 -8.09
N PRO A 351 23.26 -11.15 -7.78
CA PRO A 351 21.96 -11.24 -8.45
C PRO A 351 22.12 -11.11 -9.96
N GLY A 352 21.25 -11.78 -10.72
CA GLY A 352 21.28 -11.73 -12.18
C GLY A 352 22.28 -12.68 -12.84
N GLN A 353 23.02 -13.51 -12.09
CA GLN A 353 23.68 -14.67 -12.66
C GLN A 353 22.63 -15.66 -13.13
N ARG A 354 22.90 -16.40 -14.22
CA ARG A 354 21.97 -17.40 -14.73
C ARG A 354 21.45 -18.33 -13.62
N GLY A 355 20.16 -18.44 -13.47
CA GLY A 355 19.49 -19.17 -12.39
C GLY A 355 19.46 -18.44 -11.04
N CYS A 356 20.05 -17.25 -10.91
CA CYS A 356 19.94 -16.44 -9.71
C CYS A 356 18.77 -15.45 -9.81
N PRO A 357 17.97 -15.28 -8.76
CA PRO A 357 16.86 -14.31 -8.79
C PRO A 357 17.32 -12.92 -9.18
N VAL A 358 16.54 -12.24 -9.99
CA VAL A 358 16.69 -10.82 -10.32
C VAL A 358 15.72 -10.03 -9.47
N GLY A 359 16.14 -8.89 -9.03
CA GLY A 359 15.40 -8.11 -8.07
C GLY A 359 16.16 -8.12 -6.75
N GLY A 360 16.62 -6.97 -6.33
CA GLY A 360 17.43 -6.84 -5.12
C GLY A 360 16.61 -7.08 -3.88
N PHE A 361 16.73 -8.25 -3.33
CA PHE A 361 16.23 -8.51 -1.98
C PHE A 361 17.15 -7.76 -1.01
N LEU A 362 16.58 -6.86 -0.26
CA LEU A 362 17.32 -6.08 0.73
C LEU A 362 17.17 -6.64 2.13
N ASP A 363 16.39 -7.70 2.25
CA ASP A 363 16.19 -8.40 3.48
C ASP A 363 16.85 -9.76 3.44
N ASP A 364 17.77 -10.00 4.36
CA ASP A 364 18.40 -11.29 4.52
C ASP A 364 17.74 -12.13 5.61
N ASN A 365 16.79 -11.56 6.35
CA ASN A 365 16.14 -12.18 7.49
C ASN A 365 17.07 -12.77 8.54
N SER A 366 18.37 -12.60 8.39
CA SER A 366 19.36 -13.05 9.36
C SER A 366 19.30 -12.23 10.65
N ALA A 367 18.81 -10.99 10.56
CA ALA A 367 18.64 -10.06 11.67
C ALA A 367 17.33 -10.26 12.45
N GLY A 368 16.57 -11.33 12.17
CA GLY A 368 15.33 -11.63 12.86
C GLY A 368 14.10 -11.00 12.24
N ASP A 369 14.18 -10.59 10.98
CA ASP A 369 13.02 -10.17 10.23
C ASP A 369 12.04 -11.31 10.05
N VAL A 370 10.79 -11.02 10.33
CA VAL A 370 9.73 -12.01 10.44
C VAL A 370 8.78 -12.02 9.26
N PHE A 371 8.88 -11.04 8.37
CA PHE A 371 8.00 -10.89 7.22
C PHE A 371 8.56 -11.57 5.97
N GLY A 372 7.66 -11.96 5.07
CA GLY A 372 7.99 -12.64 3.83
C GLY A 372 8.44 -14.08 3.99
N SER A 373 7.98 -14.94 3.10
CA SER A 373 8.37 -16.35 3.07
C SER A 373 9.82 -16.53 2.64
N ARG A 374 10.43 -17.63 3.08
CA ARG A 374 11.76 -18.11 2.63
C ARG A 374 11.65 -19.22 1.58
N ASN A 375 10.43 -19.56 1.19
CA ASN A 375 10.21 -20.55 0.15
C ASN A 375 10.55 -19.97 -1.22
N SER A 376 11.63 -20.45 -1.81
CA SER A 376 12.13 -19.96 -3.11
C SER A 376 11.13 -20.12 -4.26
N SER A 377 10.10 -20.96 -4.12
CA SER A 377 9.03 -21.09 -5.12
C SER A 377 8.15 -19.84 -5.24
N PHE A 378 8.23 -18.91 -4.28
CA PHE A 378 7.52 -17.66 -4.33
C PHE A 378 8.31 -16.52 -4.99
N ILE A 379 9.60 -16.71 -5.28
CA ILE A 379 10.40 -15.70 -5.98
C ILE A 379 9.82 -15.49 -7.38
N GLY A 380 9.51 -14.24 -7.71
CA GLY A 380 8.95 -13.87 -9.02
C GLY A 380 7.52 -14.36 -9.28
N SER A 381 6.94 -15.14 -8.37
CA SER A 381 5.58 -15.68 -8.54
C SER A 381 4.51 -14.62 -8.29
N TYR A 382 3.36 -14.76 -8.94
CA TYR A 382 2.21 -13.88 -8.76
C TYR A 382 0.89 -14.67 -8.82
N ASP A 383 -0.17 -14.10 -8.24
CA ASP A 383 -1.52 -14.62 -8.33
C ASP A 383 -2.54 -13.47 -8.18
N ILE A 384 -3.18 -13.10 -9.28
CA ILE A 384 -4.08 -11.94 -9.38
C ILE A 384 -5.53 -12.40 -9.35
N PRO A 385 -6.38 -11.87 -8.45
CA PRO A 385 -7.82 -12.07 -8.52
C PRO A 385 -8.41 -11.24 -9.65
N VAL A 386 -9.16 -11.85 -10.57
CA VAL A 386 -9.80 -11.19 -11.70
C VAL A 386 -11.29 -11.50 -11.75
N LEU A 387 -12.10 -10.59 -12.28
CA LEU A 387 -13.54 -10.82 -12.45
C LEU A 387 -13.75 -12.00 -13.41
N ALA A 388 -14.55 -12.97 -12.99
CA ALA A 388 -14.84 -14.16 -13.79
C ALA A 388 -15.85 -13.87 -14.91
N GLY A 389 -15.75 -14.65 -16.00
CA GLY A 389 -16.64 -14.52 -17.15
C GLY A 389 -16.19 -13.48 -18.19
N ALA A 390 -14.99 -12.95 -18.04
CA ALA A 390 -14.33 -12.07 -18.98
C ALA A 390 -13.03 -12.69 -19.49
N SER A 391 -12.41 -12.08 -20.49
CA SER A 391 -11.08 -12.40 -20.98
C SER A 391 -10.11 -11.27 -20.65
N TYR A 392 -8.87 -11.64 -20.37
CA TYR A 392 -7.82 -10.72 -19.92
C TYR A 392 -6.56 -10.88 -20.76
N THR A 393 -5.79 -9.81 -20.87
CA THR A 393 -4.36 -9.87 -21.14
C THR A 393 -3.61 -9.73 -19.81
N VAL A 394 -2.41 -10.29 -19.73
CA VAL A 394 -1.48 -10.07 -18.63
C VAL A 394 -0.28 -9.33 -19.16
N GLU A 395 0.07 -8.23 -18.54
CA GLU A 395 1.24 -7.43 -18.86
C GLU A 395 2.15 -7.27 -17.64
N VAL A 396 3.42 -7.03 -17.91
CA VAL A 396 4.45 -6.77 -16.92
C VAL A 396 5.06 -5.42 -17.20
N GLU A 397 5.11 -4.57 -16.20
CA GLU A 397 5.75 -3.25 -16.28
C GLU A 397 6.66 -2.96 -15.10
N SER A 398 7.53 -1.96 -15.27
CA SER A 398 8.39 -1.50 -14.19
C SER A 398 7.58 -0.82 -13.09
N VAL A 399 7.94 -1.06 -11.85
CA VAL A 399 7.43 -0.31 -10.71
C VAL A 399 8.06 1.09 -10.70
N PHE A 400 7.27 2.13 -10.49
CA PHE A 400 7.79 3.49 -10.32
C PHE A 400 8.34 3.67 -8.90
N GLY A 401 9.66 3.58 -8.79
CA GLY A 401 10.34 3.53 -7.50
C GLY A 401 10.37 4.86 -6.72
N ALA A 402 10.01 5.98 -7.35
CA ALA A 402 9.85 7.24 -6.64
C ALA A 402 8.57 7.26 -5.78
N PHE A 403 7.62 6.37 -6.00
CA PHE A 403 6.58 6.08 -5.02
C PHE A 403 7.20 5.27 -3.88
N ILE A 404 7.96 5.94 -3.04
CA ILE A 404 8.46 5.35 -1.80
C ILE A 404 7.25 4.90 -1.01
N GLY A 405 7.20 3.61 -0.79
CA GLY A 405 6.04 3.04 -0.21
C GLY A 405 4.95 2.64 -1.20
N GLY A 406 5.10 2.79 -2.49
CA GLY A 406 4.12 2.38 -3.49
C GLY A 406 4.58 1.24 -4.37
N SER A 407 5.76 0.69 -4.15
CA SER A 407 6.27 -0.35 -5.03
C SER A 407 5.92 -1.76 -4.64
N GLY A 408 5.53 -2.01 -3.42
CA GLY A 408 5.12 -3.30 -2.94
C GLY A 408 6.14 -4.39 -3.03
N VAL A 409 7.35 -4.03 -3.22
CA VAL A 409 8.39 -5.02 -3.37
C VAL A 409 9.18 -5.16 -2.09
N GLY A 410 8.52 -4.91 -0.97
CA GLY A 410 9.16 -5.03 0.31
C GLY A 410 10.54 -4.39 0.27
N PRO A 411 11.59 -5.18 0.37
CA PRO A 411 12.95 -4.69 0.49
C PRO A 411 13.59 -4.16 -0.79
N LEU A 412 12.90 -4.06 -1.92
CA LEU A 412 13.50 -3.45 -3.10
C LEU A 412 13.72 -1.95 -2.89
N ARG A 413 14.96 -1.57 -2.70
CA ARG A 413 15.38 -0.16 -2.68
C ARG A 413 15.47 0.44 -4.07
N LEU A 414 15.67 -0.42 -5.06
CA LEU A 414 15.88 0.00 -6.43
C LEU A 414 14.84 -0.71 -7.28
N PRO A 415 14.01 0.02 -8.02
CA PRO A 415 13.10 -0.57 -8.97
C PRO A 415 13.88 -1.31 -10.04
N ILE A 416 13.24 -2.30 -10.64
CA ILE A 416 13.79 -3.01 -11.78
C ILE A 416 13.35 -2.26 -13.03
N ALA A 417 14.33 -1.83 -13.83
CA ALA A 417 14.06 -1.33 -15.16
C ALA A 417 13.92 -2.50 -16.13
N LEU A 418 12.77 -2.60 -16.76
CA LEU A 418 12.56 -3.56 -17.83
C LEU A 418 13.29 -3.12 -19.10
N PRO A 419 13.82 -4.03 -19.91
CA PRO A 419 14.48 -3.71 -21.16
C PRO A 419 13.53 -2.96 -22.10
N GLY A 420 14.01 -1.86 -22.65
CA GLY A 420 13.27 -1.06 -23.63
C GLY A 420 12.15 -0.18 -23.09
N GLY A 421 11.82 -0.25 -21.79
CA GLY A 421 10.78 0.56 -21.17
C GLY A 421 9.36 0.30 -21.74
N ILE A 422 9.15 -0.80 -22.43
CA ILE A 422 7.88 -1.22 -23.01
C ILE A 422 7.29 -2.31 -22.11
N PRO A 423 5.99 -2.30 -21.84
CA PRO A 423 5.34 -3.41 -21.16
C PRO A 423 5.53 -4.72 -21.96
N GLU A 424 5.78 -5.80 -21.23
CA GLU A 424 5.84 -7.15 -21.78
C GLU A 424 4.49 -7.83 -21.57
N PHE A 425 3.91 -8.40 -22.62
CA PHE A 425 2.63 -9.11 -22.55
C PHE A 425 2.84 -10.62 -22.60
N TRP A 426 2.07 -11.31 -21.79
CA TRP A 426 2.03 -12.76 -21.85
C TRP A 426 1.38 -13.28 -23.14
N HIS A 427 1.99 -14.28 -23.75
CA HIS A 427 1.38 -15.09 -24.79
C HIS A 427 1.77 -16.58 -24.66
N GLN A 428 1.05 -17.49 -25.37
CA GLN A 428 1.20 -18.94 -25.16
C GLN A 428 2.56 -19.52 -25.56
N THR A 429 3.33 -18.81 -26.34
CA THR A 429 4.62 -19.27 -26.87
C THR A 429 5.78 -18.41 -26.39
N GLU A 430 5.75 -18.08 -25.10
CA GLU A 430 6.74 -17.26 -24.41
C GLU A 430 8.18 -17.65 -24.71
N THR A 431 8.97 -16.69 -25.15
CA THR A 431 10.41 -16.79 -25.35
C THR A 431 11.04 -15.41 -25.11
N SER A 432 12.33 -15.35 -24.90
CA SER A 432 13.06 -14.06 -24.75
C SER A 432 13.29 -13.28 -26.06
N PHE A 433 12.71 -13.69 -27.16
CA PHE A 433 12.90 -13.09 -28.50
C PHE A 433 11.59 -12.92 -29.28
N ASP A 434 10.46 -13.06 -28.62
CA ASP A 434 9.15 -12.83 -29.21
C ASP A 434 8.82 -11.36 -29.34
N ASP A 435 7.63 -11.02 -29.78
CA ASP A 435 7.15 -9.64 -29.82
C ASP A 435 6.55 -9.28 -28.46
N PRO A 436 7.16 -8.37 -27.68
CA PRO A 436 6.69 -8.01 -26.35
C PRO A 436 5.27 -7.39 -26.37
N THR A 437 4.80 -6.96 -27.52
CA THR A 437 3.45 -6.38 -27.66
C THR A 437 2.39 -7.40 -28.04
N GLN A 438 2.80 -8.64 -28.31
CA GLN A 438 1.86 -9.72 -28.61
C GLN A 438 1.24 -10.20 -27.30
N ALA A 439 -0.09 -10.27 -27.28
CA ALA A 439 -0.85 -10.72 -26.12
C ALA A 439 -1.85 -11.80 -26.52
N ASP A 440 -1.93 -12.87 -25.76
CA ASP A 440 -2.98 -13.88 -25.91
C ASP A 440 -4.08 -13.69 -24.86
N PRO A 441 -5.35 -13.84 -25.25
CA PRO A 441 -6.46 -13.71 -24.32
C PRO A 441 -6.57 -14.90 -23.35
N ILE A 442 -6.76 -14.61 -22.08
CA ILE A 442 -6.99 -15.54 -21.01
C ILE A 442 -8.46 -15.48 -20.60
N SER A 443 -9.25 -16.48 -20.96
CA SER A 443 -10.67 -16.55 -20.59
C SER A 443 -10.83 -17.11 -19.18
N THR A 444 -11.73 -16.53 -18.40
CA THR A 444 -11.91 -16.86 -16.99
C THR A 444 -13.31 -17.38 -16.70
N SER A 445 -13.44 -18.23 -15.69
CA SER A 445 -14.71 -18.75 -15.16
C SER A 445 -14.74 -18.65 -13.63
N PRO A 446 -15.94 -18.54 -13.02
CA PRO A 446 -16.07 -18.43 -11.57
C PRO A 446 -15.32 -19.51 -10.79
N GLY A 447 -14.53 -19.10 -9.81
CA GLY A 447 -13.75 -19.99 -8.94
C GLY A 447 -12.56 -20.67 -9.63
N GLN A 448 -12.30 -20.39 -10.89
CA GLN A 448 -11.19 -21.00 -11.63
C GLN A 448 -9.84 -20.41 -11.17
N THR A 449 -8.84 -21.28 -11.06
CA THR A 449 -7.42 -20.87 -11.02
C THR A 449 -6.78 -21.26 -12.35
N ILE A 450 -6.13 -20.27 -12.98
CA ILE A 450 -5.42 -20.41 -14.26
C ILE A 450 -3.94 -20.31 -13.95
N PRO A 451 -3.22 -21.42 -13.80
CA PRO A 451 -1.79 -21.43 -13.56
C PRO A 451 -0.99 -21.41 -14.87
N GLY A 452 0.31 -21.13 -14.75
CA GLY A 452 1.25 -21.20 -15.87
C GLY A 452 1.15 -20.05 -16.85
N THR A 453 0.64 -18.91 -16.39
CA THR A 453 0.73 -17.65 -17.12
C THR A 453 2.11 -17.04 -16.85
N ASP A 454 3.16 -17.76 -17.25
CA ASP A 454 4.53 -17.36 -17.00
C ASP A 454 4.99 -16.38 -18.10
N VAL A 455 5.67 -15.30 -17.74
CA VAL A 455 6.22 -14.32 -18.69
C VAL A 455 7.74 -14.43 -18.69
N ILE A 456 8.33 -14.56 -19.88
CA ILE A 456 9.79 -14.54 -20.09
C ILE A 456 10.18 -13.21 -20.71
N LEU A 457 10.73 -12.30 -19.90
CA LEU A 457 11.07 -10.96 -20.32
C LEU A 457 12.00 -10.95 -21.53
N ASN A 458 11.69 -10.13 -22.52
CA ASN A 458 12.48 -9.97 -23.71
C ASN A 458 13.75 -9.16 -23.48
N GLY A 459 14.73 -9.34 -24.34
CA GLY A 459 15.94 -8.52 -24.41
C GLY A 459 17.04 -8.90 -23.41
N THR A 460 17.78 -7.90 -22.96
CA THR A 460 18.86 -8.08 -21.98
C THR A 460 18.29 -8.24 -20.58
N GLN A 461 19.06 -8.86 -19.68
CA GLN A 461 18.70 -8.99 -18.27
C GLN A 461 18.22 -7.64 -17.70
N PRO A 462 17.14 -7.64 -16.90
CA PRO A 462 16.72 -6.44 -16.19
C PRO A 462 17.89 -5.87 -15.39
N THR A 463 18.06 -4.57 -15.43
CA THR A 463 19.07 -3.88 -14.65
C THR A 463 18.40 -3.12 -13.53
N PHE A 464 19.08 -3.01 -12.39
CA PHE A 464 18.66 -2.07 -11.38
C PHE A 464 18.82 -0.66 -11.92
N ASP A 465 17.76 0.09 -11.98
CA ASP A 465 17.84 1.51 -12.25
C ASP A 465 18.39 2.18 -10.98
N ARG A 466 19.59 2.75 -11.10
CA ARG A 466 20.11 3.65 -10.07
C ARG A 466 19.44 4.99 -10.31
N PHE A 467 18.24 5.16 -9.82
CA PHE A 467 17.74 6.50 -9.60
C PHE A 467 18.68 7.14 -8.57
N GLU A 468 19.61 7.94 -9.05
CA GLU A 468 20.20 8.97 -8.20
C GLU A 468 19.04 9.83 -7.77
N ASP A 469 18.67 9.66 -6.52
CA ASP A 469 17.53 10.28 -5.86
C ASP A 469 17.65 11.83 -5.95
N PRO A 470 16.96 12.51 -6.88
CA PRO A 470 16.95 13.97 -6.90
C PRO A 470 16.04 14.54 -5.82
N GLY A 471 15.39 13.71 -5.02
CA GLY A 471 14.39 14.13 -4.08
C GLY A 471 14.06 13.11 -3.00
N ALA A 472 15.07 12.46 -2.37
CA ALA A 472 14.87 11.54 -1.23
C ALA A 472 14.03 12.14 -0.08
N ASN A 473 13.62 13.38 -0.19
CA ASN A 473 12.78 14.07 0.77
C ASN A 473 11.30 14.20 0.36
N LEU A 474 10.91 13.82 -0.85
CA LEU A 474 9.56 14.13 -1.34
C LEU A 474 8.53 13.03 -1.15
N LEU A 475 8.92 11.81 -0.83
CA LEU A 475 7.99 10.68 -0.92
C LEU A 475 8.09 9.75 0.28
N ARG A 476 7.84 10.29 1.44
CA ARG A 476 7.60 9.47 2.63
C ARG A 476 6.11 9.55 2.93
N HIS A 477 5.43 8.44 2.63
CA HIS A 477 4.10 8.09 3.14
C HIS A 477 2.88 8.58 2.37
N ASP A 478 1.94 7.68 2.23
CA ASP A 478 0.49 7.75 2.06
C ASP A 478 -0.06 8.97 1.30
N LEU A 479 -1.23 8.90 0.77
CA LEU A 479 -1.84 9.89 -0.12
C LEU A 479 -1.27 11.32 0.00
N VAL A 480 -0.43 11.70 -0.96
CA VAL A 480 0.11 13.06 -1.09
C VAL A 480 -0.69 13.78 -2.16
N PRO A 481 -1.32 14.93 -1.86
CA PRO A 481 -1.96 15.72 -2.90
C PRO A 481 -0.89 16.40 -3.75
N MET A 482 -1.07 16.38 -5.05
CA MET A 482 -0.19 17.10 -5.96
C MET A 482 -0.43 18.61 -5.85
N PRO A 483 0.63 19.44 -5.87
CA PRO A 483 0.51 20.90 -5.89
C PRO A 483 -0.31 21.35 -7.11
N ARG A 484 -1.10 22.40 -6.95
CA ARG A 484 -1.78 23.04 -8.06
C ARG A 484 -0.77 23.77 -8.96
N GLU A 485 -1.14 24.00 -10.22
CA GLU A 485 -0.29 24.66 -11.22
C GLU A 485 0.29 26.00 -10.76
N ASP A 486 -0.50 26.76 -9.99
CA ASP A 486 -0.11 28.05 -9.40
C ASP A 486 0.95 27.93 -8.29
N GLU A 487 1.03 26.79 -7.63
CA GLU A 487 2.03 26.50 -6.57
C GLU A 487 3.37 26.03 -7.14
N LEU A 488 3.36 25.38 -8.31
CA LEU A 488 4.59 24.99 -9.03
C LEU A 488 5.31 26.21 -9.61
N GLN A 489 4.56 27.18 -10.14
CA GLN A 489 5.11 28.42 -10.71
C GLN A 489 5.79 29.33 -9.66
N GLN A 490 5.33 29.30 -8.41
CA GLN A 490 5.97 30.07 -7.33
C GLN A 490 7.32 29.50 -6.85
N ARG A 491 7.64 28.25 -7.17
CA ARG A 491 8.93 27.62 -6.82
C ARG A 491 10.02 27.85 -7.86
N GLU A 492 9.65 28.20 -9.09
CA GLU A 492 10.64 28.54 -10.13
C GLU A 492 11.12 30.00 -10.03
N ASP A 493 10.40 30.87 -9.30
CA ASP A 493 10.71 32.30 -9.12
C ASP A 493 11.42 32.62 -7.78
N THR A 494 11.79 31.62 -6.97
CA THR A 494 12.56 31.76 -5.73
C THR A 494 13.85 30.98 -5.77
#